data_d02c4153c2a21a72c48880d55c7c3d82
#
_entry.id   d02c4153c2a21a72c48880d55c7c3d82
#
_cell.length_a   1.000
_cell.length_b   1.000
_cell.length_c   1.000
_cell.angle_alpha   90.00
_cell.angle_beta   90.00
_cell.angle_gamma   90.00
#
_symmetry.space_group_name_H-M   'P 1'
#
loop_
_entity.id
_entity.type
_entity.pdbx_description
1 polymer ?
#
loop_
_entity_poly.entity_id
_entity_poly.type
_entity_poly.pdbx_seq_one_letter_code
_entity_poly.pdbx_strand_id
1 'polypeptide(L)'
;MPATVIWRPEVLTARLKLAARGAAEDYARAAATKAASASKRVAASIGVTGTSGSFTVGSRHPLGILFERGVGPHEIDPRKTVLRLANGDFVTGGVRHPGMPAKPFLRPLLPLWGTFYRRRGAAVFRGFGFGL
;
A
#
# COMPACT_ATOMS: atom_id res chain seq x y z
N MET A 1 -46.39 -11.51 -20.42
CA MET A 1 -46.18 -11.13 -19.02
C MET A 1 -45.36 -9.86 -18.98
N PRO A 2 -45.80 -8.83 -18.27
CA PRO A 2 -44.97 -7.65 -18.10
C PRO A 2 -43.72 -7.99 -17.29
N ALA A 3 -42.57 -7.50 -17.72
CA ALA A 3 -41.34 -7.65 -16.96
C ALA A 3 -41.41 -6.73 -15.73
N THR A 4 -41.13 -7.31 -14.57
CA THR A 4 -41.06 -6.55 -13.32
C THR A 4 -39.61 -6.32 -12.95
N VAL A 5 -39.23 -5.05 -12.85
CA VAL A 5 -37.91 -4.65 -12.38
C VAL A 5 -37.98 -4.37 -10.89
N ILE A 6 -37.29 -5.14 -10.09
CA ILE A 6 -37.13 -4.90 -8.66
C ILE A 6 -35.78 -4.21 -8.43
N TRP A 7 -35.85 -2.93 -8.06
CA TRP A 7 -34.65 -2.15 -7.76
C TRP A 7 -34.33 -2.25 -6.27
N ARG A 8 -33.11 -2.74 -5.97
CA ARG A 8 -32.59 -2.87 -4.61
C ARG A 8 -31.25 -2.13 -4.46
N PRO A 9 -31.30 -0.82 -4.28
CA PRO A 9 -30.08 0.00 -4.21
C PRO A 9 -29.16 -0.41 -3.05
N GLU A 10 -29.71 -0.90 -1.95
CA GLU A 10 -28.95 -1.38 -0.80
C GLU A 10 -28.08 -2.58 -1.13
N VAL A 11 -28.55 -3.49 -1.98
CA VAL A 11 -27.79 -4.66 -2.42
C VAL A 11 -26.62 -4.24 -3.32
N LEU A 12 -26.89 -3.34 -4.27
CA LEU A 12 -25.86 -2.79 -5.15
C LEU A 12 -24.80 -2.04 -4.35
N THR A 13 -25.21 -1.20 -3.42
CA THR A 13 -24.29 -0.45 -2.55
C THR A 13 -23.40 -1.38 -1.73
N ALA A 14 -23.98 -2.43 -1.13
CA ALA A 14 -23.20 -3.41 -0.37
C ALA A 14 -22.16 -4.12 -1.25
N ARG A 15 -22.53 -4.52 -2.45
CA ARG A 15 -21.61 -5.18 -3.40
C ARG A 15 -20.52 -4.25 -3.89
N LEU A 16 -20.84 -2.97 -4.13
CA LEU A 16 -19.84 -1.97 -4.52
C LEU A 16 -18.83 -1.70 -3.38
N LYS A 17 -19.29 -1.70 -2.14
CA LYS A 17 -18.37 -1.60 -0.98
C LYS A 17 -17.43 -2.79 -0.89
N LEU A 18 -17.92 -4.00 -1.13
CA LEU A 18 -17.08 -5.19 -1.20
C LEU A 18 -16.09 -5.13 -2.36
N ALA A 19 -16.51 -4.61 -3.50
CA ALA A 19 -15.64 -4.40 -4.65
C ALA A 19 -14.53 -3.39 -4.34
N ALA A 20 -14.85 -2.31 -3.63
CA ALA A 20 -13.87 -1.32 -3.18
C ALA A 20 -12.84 -1.94 -2.23
N ARG A 21 -13.28 -2.77 -1.29
CA ARG A 21 -12.38 -3.52 -0.40
C ARG A 21 -11.47 -4.46 -1.19
N GLY A 22 -12.03 -5.22 -2.13
CA GLY A 22 -11.26 -6.11 -3.00
C GLY A 22 -10.23 -5.36 -3.82
N ALA A 23 -10.56 -4.18 -4.34
CA ALA A 23 -9.64 -3.31 -5.06
C ALA A 23 -8.50 -2.82 -4.15
N ALA A 24 -8.81 -2.45 -2.91
CA ALA A 24 -7.80 -2.06 -1.93
C ALA A 24 -6.85 -3.22 -1.59
N GLU A 25 -7.38 -4.43 -1.47
CA GLU A 25 -6.57 -5.63 -1.25
C GLU A 25 -5.69 -5.96 -2.47
N ASP A 26 -6.20 -5.80 -3.69
CA ASP A 26 -5.40 -5.96 -4.92
C ASP A 26 -4.27 -4.95 -4.98
N TYR A 27 -4.56 -3.69 -4.64
CA TYR A 27 -3.56 -2.63 -4.56
C TYR A 27 -2.49 -2.96 -3.50
N ALA A 28 -2.91 -3.41 -2.33
CA ALA A 28 -2.00 -3.79 -1.25
C ALA A 28 -1.07 -4.93 -1.67
N ARG A 29 -1.58 -5.93 -2.38
CA ARG A 29 -0.76 -7.03 -2.91
C ARG A 29 0.27 -6.54 -3.93
N ALA A 30 -0.14 -5.67 -4.85
CA ALA A 30 0.78 -5.07 -5.81
C ALA A 30 1.86 -4.23 -5.13
N ALA A 31 1.49 -3.45 -4.11
CA ALA A 31 2.43 -2.67 -3.31
C ALA A 31 3.40 -3.57 -2.54
N ALA A 32 2.92 -4.66 -1.96
CA ALA A 32 3.76 -5.63 -1.26
C ALA A 32 4.78 -6.29 -2.21
N THR A 33 4.38 -6.63 -3.42
CA THR A 33 5.28 -7.16 -4.44
C THR A 33 6.40 -6.18 -4.77
N LYS A 34 6.08 -4.89 -4.92
CA LYS A 34 7.09 -3.85 -5.14
C LYS A 34 7.99 -3.66 -3.91
N ALA A 35 7.41 -3.60 -2.72
CA ALA A 35 8.16 -3.39 -1.49
C ALA A 35 9.11 -4.55 -1.16
N ALA A 36 8.78 -5.78 -1.56
CA ALA A 36 9.59 -6.96 -1.28
C ALA A 36 10.99 -6.88 -1.88
N SER A 37 11.17 -6.16 -2.99
CA SER A 37 12.49 -5.92 -3.58
C SER A 37 13.40 -5.06 -2.70
N ALA A 38 12.83 -4.21 -1.85
CA ALA A 38 13.55 -3.36 -0.92
C ALA A 38 13.61 -3.95 0.49
N SER A 39 12.49 -4.47 0.99
CA SER A 39 12.39 -5.07 2.32
C SER A 39 11.20 -6.02 2.42
N LYS A 40 11.47 -7.27 2.74
CA LYS A 40 10.43 -8.26 3.01
C LYS A 40 9.60 -7.93 4.25
N ARG A 41 10.21 -7.28 5.26
CA ARG A 41 9.51 -6.86 6.47
C ARG A 41 8.50 -5.75 6.19
N VAL A 42 8.89 -4.77 5.37
CA VAL A 42 7.98 -3.72 4.93
C VAL A 42 6.85 -4.32 4.10
N ALA A 43 7.18 -5.19 3.15
CA ALA A 43 6.18 -5.87 2.32
C ALA A 43 5.14 -6.64 3.18
N ALA A 44 5.60 -7.38 4.17
CA ALA A 44 4.72 -8.13 5.08
C ALA A 44 3.83 -7.23 5.95
N SER A 45 4.20 -5.97 6.16
CA SER A 45 3.46 -5.01 6.98
C SER A 45 2.39 -4.25 6.19
N ILE A 46 2.36 -4.39 4.86
CA ILE A 46 1.37 -3.69 4.03
C ILE A 46 0.01 -4.34 4.21
N GLY A 47 -0.97 -3.52 4.50
CA GLY A 47 -2.33 -3.98 4.72
C GLY A 47 -3.36 -2.93 4.36
N VAL A 48 -4.61 -3.35 4.47
CA VAL A 48 -5.78 -2.51 4.24
C VAL A 48 -6.49 -2.29 5.56
N THR A 49 -6.82 -1.04 5.84
CA THR A 49 -7.65 -0.65 6.97
C THR A 49 -8.85 0.16 6.50
N GLY A 50 -9.87 0.22 7.32
CA GLY A 50 -11.08 0.99 7.02
C GLY A 50 -12.31 0.12 6.89
N THR A 51 -13.46 0.80 6.85
CA THR A 51 -14.78 0.17 6.78
C THR A 51 -15.71 1.02 5.90
N SER A 52 -16.85 0.43 5.53
CA SER A 52 -17.95 1.15 4.88
C SER A 52 -17.60 1.88 3.59
N GLY A 53 -16.67 1.34 2.81
CA GLY A 53 -16.33 1.88 1.48
C GLY A 53 -15.20 2.91 1.48
N SER A 54 -14.63 3.24 2.64
CA SER A 54 -13.41 4.03 2.76
C SER A 54 -12.28 3.15 3.27
N PHE A 55 -11.25 2.96 2.46
CA PHE A 55 -10.14 2.06 2.76
C PHE A 55 -8.81 2.78 2.62
N THR A 56 -7.89 2.45 3.52
CA THR A 56 -6.53 2.95 3.50
C THR A 56 -5.58 1.79 3.29
N VAL A 57 -4.68 1.92 2.34
CA VAL A 57 -3.59 0.97 2.10
C VAL A 57 -2.28 1.59 2.58
N GLY A 58 -1.55 0.86 3.38
CA GLY A 58 -0.29 1.37 3.91
C GLY A 58 0.54 0.32 4.61
N SER A 59 1.74 0.70 4.98
CA SER A 59 2.67 -0.10 5.77
C SER A 59 2.63 0.32 7.24
N ARG A 60 2.59 -0.65 8.13
CA ARG A 60 2.72 -0.42 9.57
C ARG A 60 4.17 -0.44 10.05
N HIS A 61 5.10 -0.80 9.19
CA HIS A 61 6.50 -0.86 9.55
C HIS A 61 7.12 0.54 9.61
N PRO A 62 7.88 0.88 10.65
CA PRO A 62 8.47 2.22 10.78
C PRO A 62 9.36 2.63 9.60
N LEU A 63 10.03 1.68 8.96
CA LEU A 63 10.87 1.94 7.79
C LEU A 63 10.06 2.17 6.49
N GLY A 64 8.76 1.90 6.49
CA GLY A 64 7.94 2.05 5.30
C GLY A 64 8.00 3.45 4.69
N ILE A 65 7.90 4.48 5.53
CA ILE A 65 7.99 5.87 5.07
C ILE A 65 9.37 6.23 4.52
N LEU A 66 10.42 5.65 5.09
CA LEU A 66 11.80 5.87 4.64
C LEU A 66 12.03 5.27 3.25
N PHE A 67 11.51 4.08 2.99
CA PHE A 67 11.56 3.48 1.66
C PHE A 67 10.71 4.26 0.65
N GLU A 68 9.53 4.72 1.06
CA GLU A 68 8.65 5.46 0.17
C GLU A 68 9.23 6.81 -0.27
N ARG A 69 9.85 7.54 0.66
CA ARG A 69 10.36 8.90 0.44
C ARG A 69 11.87 8.99 0.27
N GLY A 70 12.60 7.97 0.72
CA GLY A 70 14.05 8.05 0.83
C GLY A 70 14.48 8.86 2.05
N VAL A 71 15.76 8.89 2.29
CA VAL A 71 16.39 9.63 3.38
C VAL A 71 17.57 10.39 2.80
N GLY A 72 17.62 11.69 3.06
CA GLY A 72 18.75 12.53 2.66
C GLY A 72 20.00 12.22 3.48
N PRO A 73 21.18 12.68 3.02
CA PRO A 73 22.41 12.61 3.80
C PRO A 73 22.22 13.31 5.16
N HIS A 74 22.69 12.69 6.21
CA HIS A 74 22.56 13.23 7.56
C HIS A 74 23.72 12.76 8.44
N GLU A 75 23.93 13.44 9.53
CA GLU A 75 24.91 13.04 10.53
C GLU A 75 24.24 12.20 11.61
N ILE A 76 24.91 11.12 11.98
CA ILE A 76 24.53 10.30 13.12
C ILE A 76 25.45 10.69 14.27
N ASP A 77 24.85 11.17 15.36
CA ASP A 77 25.57 11.56 16.57
C ASP A 77 25.57 10.40 17.58
N PRO A 78 26.69 9.71 17.76
CA PRO A 78 26.77 8.56 18.66
C PRO A 78 27.07 8.96 20.12
N ARG A 79 26.78 10.19 20.54
CA ARG A 79 27.07 10.65 21.89
C ARG A 79 26.57 9.71 23.00
N LYS A 80 25.54 8.94 22.72
CA LYS A 80 24.92 8.01 23.67
C LYS A 80 25.18 6.54 23.35
N THR A 81 25.74 6.21 22.16
CA THR A 81 25.94 4.84 21.69
C THR A 81 27.12 4.75 20.78
N VAL A 82 27.81 3.61 20.84
CA VAL A 82 28.85 3.26 19.86
C VAL A 82 28.18 2.71 18.62
N LEU A 83 28.51 3.27 17.45
CA LEU A 83 28.00 2.79 16.18
C LEU A 83 28.86 1.65 15.65
N ARG A 84 28.19 0.54 15.29
CA ARG A 84 28.84 -0.55 14.57
C ARG A 84 28.66 -0.35 13.07
N LEU A 85 29.77 -0.31 12.35
CA LEU A 85 29.77 -0.21 10.90
C LEU A 85 29.52 -1.58 10.26
N ALA A 86 29.18 -1.58 8.96
CA ALA A 86 28.93 -2.80 8.20
C ALA A 86 30.15 -3.74 8.14
N ASN A 87 31.38 -3.20 8.22
CA ASN A 87 32.61 -3.96 8.28
C ASN A 87 32.94 -4.54 9.66
N GLY A 88 32.09 -4.29 10.67
CA GLY A 88 32.29 -4.76 12.05
C GLY A 88 32.99 -3.78 12.98
N ASP A 89 33.53 -2.68 12.48
CA ASP A 89 34.22 -1.67 13.28
C ASP A 89 33.22 -0.84 14.11
N PHE A 90 33.73 -0.30 15.24
CA PHE A 90 32.95 0.59 16.11
C PHE A 90 33.46 2.01 15.99
N VAL A 91 32.55 2.97 15.92
CA VAL A 91 32.84 4.40 15.81
C VAL A 91 32.18 5.14 16.97
N THR A 92 32.97 6.01 17.64
CA THR A 92 32.51 6.82 18.78
C THR A 92 32.32 8.30 18.44
N GLY A 93 32.76 8.74 17.26
CA GLY A 93 32.57 10.12 16.75
C GLY A 93 31.37 10.24 15.84
N GLY A 94 31.00 11.47 15.45
CA GLY A 94 29.95 11.73 14.47
C GLY A 94 30.24 11.05 13.14
N VAL A 95 29.26 10.36 12.59
CA VAL A 95 29.37 9.71 11.28
C VAL A 95 28.35 10.30 10.32
N ARG A 96 28.82 10.68 9.14
CA ARG A 96 27.92 11.14 8.08
C ARG A 96 27.35 9.93 7.35
N HIS A 97 26.04 9.78 7.46
CA HIS A 97 25.31 8.76 6.69
C HIS A 97 24.95 9.33 5.32
N PRO A 98 25.24 8.64 4.22
CA PRO A 98 24.99 9.15 2.87
C PRO A 98 23.51 9.25 2.51
N GLY A 99 22.64 8.73 3.36
CA GLY A 99 21.21 8.63 3.06
C GLY A 99 20.88 7.37 2.26
N MET A 100 19.64 7.31 1.83
CA MET A 100 19.12 6.19 1.06
C MET A 100 18.18 6.73 -0.01
N PRO A 101 18.35 6.34 -1.30
CA PRO A 101 17.42 6.75 -2.33
C PRO A 101 16.03 6.20 -2.07
N ALA A 102 15.00 6.92 -2.50
CA ALA A 102 13.63 6.45 -2.41
C ALA A 102 13.44 5.17 -3.25
N LYS A 103 12.73 4.21 -2.68
CA LYS A 103 12.25 3.00 -3.37
C LYS A 103 10.74 2.91 -3.16
N PRO A 104 9.95 3.78 -3.81
CA PRO A 104 8.52 3.89 -3.57
C PRO A 104 7.79 2.62 -3.98
N PHE A 105 6.80 2.25 -3.19
CA PHE A 105 5.98 1.06 -3.44
C PHE A 105 4.47 1.38 -3.46
N LEU A 106 4.06 2.50 -2.88
CA LEU A 106 2.67 2.95 -2.90
C LEU A 106 2.41 3.95 -4.03
N ARG A 107 3.20 5.02 -4.10
CA ARG A 107 2.97 6.11 -5.08
C ARG A 107 2.99 5.67 -6.54
N PRO A 108 3.89 4.78 -6.99
CA PRO A 108 3.89 4.35 -8.39
C PRO A 108 2.60 3.65 -8.81
N LEU A 109 1.84 3.10 -7.88
CA LEU A 109 0.59 2.39 -8.13
C LEU A 109 -0.65 3.28 -8.08
N LEU A 110 -0.52 4.54 -7.61
CA LEU A 110 -1.65 5.47 -7.53
C LEU A 110 -2.39 5.65 -8.85
N PRO A 111 -1.71 5.82 -10.01
CA PRO A 111 -2.41 5.92 -11.29
C PRO A 111 -3.20 4.67 -11.67
N LEU A 112 -2.87 3.52 -11.07
CA LEU A 112 -3.53 2.23 -11.36
C LEU A 112 -4.73 1.96 -10.46
N TRP A 113 -4.99 2.82 -9.47
CA TRP A 113 -6.11 2.63 -8.53
C TRP A 113 -7.45 2.47 -9.25
N GLY A 114 -7.73 3.33 -10.21
CA GLY A 114 -8.94 3.25 -11.01
C GLY A 114 -9.08 1.94 -11.78
N THR A 115 -7.96 1.35 -12.20
CA THR A 115 -7.94 0.04 -12.88
C THR A 115 -8.33 -1.09 -11.94
N PHE A 116 -7.79 -1.12 -10.73
CA PHE A 116 -8.17 -2.11 -9.71
C PHE A 116 -9.64 -2.00 -9.36
N TYR A 117 -10.12 -0.78 -9.14
CA TYR A 117 -11.52 -0.53 -8.78
C TYR A 117 -12.49 -0.91 -9.91
N ARG A 118 -12.20 -0.53 -11.15
CA ARG A 118 -13.03 -0.88 -12.32
C ARG A 118 -13.11 -2.38 -12.53
N ARG A 119 -12.01 -3.09 -12.36
CA ARG A 119 -11.98 -4.55 -12.51
C ARG A 119 -12.93 -5.23 -11.53
N ARG A 120 -12.92 -4.81 -10.27
CA ARG A 120 -13.81 -5.34 -9.24
C ARG A 120 -15.25 -4.86 -9.43
N GLY A 121 -15.45 -3.60 -9.78
CA GLY A 121 -16.77 -3.03 -10.04
C GLY A 121 -17.46 -3.64 -11.25
N ALA A 122 -16.74 -3.89 -12.33
CA ALA A 122 -17.28 -4.55 -13.52
C ALA A 122 -17.86 -5.93 -13.19
N ALA A 123 -17.19 -6.70 -12.31
CA ALA A 123 -17.70 -8.00 -11.87
C ALA A 123 -19.03 -7.87 -11.11
N VAL A 124 -19.21 -6.80 -10.32
CA VAL A 124 -20.48 -6.51 -9.63
C VAL A 124 -21.58 -6.25 -10.63
N PHE A 125 -21.36 -5.38 -11.61
CA PHE A 125 -22.37 -5.04 -12.61
C PHE A 125 -22.73 -6.25 -13.49
N ARG A 126 -21.77 -7.08 -13.86
CA ARG A 126 -22.05 -8.33 -14.57
C ARG A 126 -22.96 -9.25 -13.74
N GLY A 127 -22.76 -9.31 -12.43
CA GLY A 127 -23.60 -10.07 -11.53
C GLY A 127 -25.05 -9.59 -11.47
N PHE A 128 -25.32 -8.35 -11.87
CA PHE A 128 -26.67 -7.79 -12.02
C PHE A 128 -27.23 -7.88 -13.45
N GLY A 129 -26.53 -8.56 -14.37
CA GLY A 129 -26.96 -8.71 -15.75
C GLY A 129 -26.64 -7.52 -16.66
N PHE A 130 -25.83 -6.56 -16.20
CA PHE A 130 -25.35 -5.47 -17.04
C PHE A 130 -24.12 -5.96 -17.84
N GLY A 131 -24.18 -5.79 -19.16
CA GLY A 131 -23.03 -6.00 -20.03
C GLY A 131 -22.04 -4.83 -19.93
N LEU A 132 -20.82 -5.12 -19.58
CA LEU A 132 -19.73 -4.15 -19.53
C LEU A 132 -18.56 -4.57 -20.41
#